data_059d4e39925892b7ecbe8288117d9152
#
_entry.id   059d4e39925892b7ecbe8288117d9152
#
_cell.length_a   1.000
_cell.length_b   1.000
_cell.length_c   1.000
_cell.angle_alpha   90.00
_cell.angle_beta   90.00
_cell.angle_gamma   90.00
#
_symmetry.space_group_name_H-M   'P 1'
#
loop_
_entity.id
_entity.type
_entity.pdbx_description
1 polymer ?
#
loop_
_entity_poly.entity_id
_entity_poly.type
_entity_poly.pdbx_seq_one_letter_code
_entity_poly.pdbx_strand_id
1 'polypeptide(L)'
;MGGVPPEGEAVEMTQEQYQELLQARAELAAIPVADIVANHAIGLQQLAVIHLLPDPDAAGNPGAPRLAEAGLAIDALGALVDTLGDRLSPHHEALREAVSQLRLAFVELSAQQ
;
A
#
# COMPACT_ATOMS: atom_id res chain seq x y z
N MET A 1 24.71 -36.05 5.57
CA MET A 1 24.77 -35.55 5.47
C MET A 1 24.47 -34.71 5.63
N GLY A 2 24.86 -34.61 5.69
CA GLY A 2 24.13 -33.74 5.99
C GLY A 2 24.44 -32.44 6.11
N GLY A 3 24.97 -31.87 5.42
CA GLY A 3 25.13 -30.45 5.47
C GLY A 3 23.82 -29.71 5.43
N VAL A 4 22.81 -30.40 5.01
CA VAL A 4 21.49 -29.77 4.96
C VAL A 4 20.71 -30.27 6.14
N PRO A 5 20.15 -29.37 6.94
CA PRO A 5 19.25 -29.82 7.99
C PRO A 5 18.11 -30.58 7.35
N PRO A 6 17.72 -31.67 7.95
CA PRO A 6 16.56 -32.37 7.43
C PRO A 6 15.40 -31.42 7.34
N GLU A 7 14.73 -31.45 6.22
CA GLU A 7 13.59 -30.57 6.06
C GLU A 7 12.56 -30.79 7.15
N GLY A 8 12.49 -32.01 7.66
CA GLY A 8 11.61 -32.30 8.76
C GLY A 8 11.91 -31.48 9.99
N GLU A 9 13.21 -31.20 10.25
CA GLU A 9 13.55 -30.39 11.40
C GLU A 9 13.16 -28.94 11.21
N ALA A 10 13.31 -28.44 9.98
CA ALA A 10 13.03 -27.04 9.71
C ALA A 10 11.53 -26.76 9.66
N VAL A 11 10.75 -27.73 9.23
CA VAL A 11 9.32 -27.52 9.03
C VAL A 11 8.47 -28.46 9.86
N GLU A 12 9.11 -29.08 10.83
CA GLU A 12 8.40 -30.01 11.70
C GLU A 12 7.37 -29.26 12.52
N MET A 13 6.15 -29.75 12.49
CA MET A 13 5.08 -29.14 13.24
C MET A 13 4.09 -30.21 13.66
N THR A 14 3.33 -29.91 14.69
CA THR A 14 2.31 -30.83 15.16
C THR A 14 1.16 -30.87 14.17
N GLN A 15 0.31 -31.86 14.33
CA GLN A 15 -0.91 -31.97 13.54
C GLN A 15 -1.77 -30.72 13.70
N GLU A 16 -1.85 -30.22 14.93
CA GLU A 16 -2.62 -29.03 15.21
C GLU A 16 -2.07 -27.80 14.49
N GLN A 17 -0.74 -27.65 14.54
CA GLN A 17 -0.11 -26.53 13.85
C GLN A 17 -0.34 -26.59 12.34
N TYR A 18 -0.27 -27.77 11.78
CA TYR A 18 -0.51 -27.95 10.35
C TYR A 18 -1.95 -27.59 10.00
N GLN A 19 -2.91 -28.02 10.84
CA GLN A 19 -4.32 -27.69 10.59
C GLN A 19 -4.56 -26.19 10.70
N GLU A 20 -3.93 -25.55 11.67
CA GLU A 20 -4.04 -24.10 11.82
C GLU A 20 -3.48 -23.37 10.59
N LEU A 21 -2.36 -23.86 10.07
CA LEU A 21 -1.78 -23.27 8.88
C LEU A 21 -2.70 -23.40 7.67
N LEU A 22 -3.30 -24.58 7.48
CA LEU A 22 -4.24 -24.79 6.39
C LEU A 22 -5.45 -23.89 6.52
N GLN A 23 -5.94 -23.71 7.74
CA GLN A 23 -7.10 -22.86 7.95
C GLN A 23 -6.76 -21.40 7.68
N ALA A 24 -5.61 -20.94 8.16
CA ALA A 24 -5.17 -19.57 7.90
C ALA A 24 -5.01 -19.32 6.41
N ARG A 25 -4.45 -20.30 5.69
CA ARG A 25 -4.30 -20.21 4.25
C ARG A 25 -5.65 -20.11 3.56
N ALA A 26 -6.60 -20.91 4.00
CA ALA A 26 -7.94 -20.90 3.40
C ALA A 26 -8.63 -19.56 3.63
N GLU A 27 -8.46 -19.00 4.82
CA GLU A 27 -9.07 -17.71 5.16
C GLU A 27 -8.48 -16.59 4.30
N LEU A 28 -7.15 -16.58 4.14
CA LEU A 28 -6.51 -15.58 3.31
C LEU A 28 -6.90 -15.75 1.84
N ALA A 29 -6.97 -17.01 1.37
CA ALA A 29 -7.31 -17.26 -0.01
C ALA A 29 -8.75 -16.87 -0.33
N ALA A 30 -9.60 -16.76 0.67
CA ALA A 30 -11.00 -16.38 0.46
C ALA A 30 -11.18 -14.88 0.27
N ILE A 31 -10.16 -14.07 0.62
CA ILE A 31 -10.25 -12.63 0.48
C ILE A 31 -9.96 -12.26 -0.98
N PRO A 32 -10.86 -11.53 -1.64
CA PRO A 32 -10.55 -11.09 -3.01
C PRO A 32 -9.29 -10.25 -3.06
N VAL A 33 -8.41 -10.56 -3.99
CA VAL A 33 -7.15 -9.83 -4.12
C VAL A 33 -7.41 -8.35 -4.42
N ALA A 34 -8.49 -8.05 -5.14
CA ALA A 34 -8.85 -6.67 -5.41
C ALA A 34 -9.02 -5.85 -4.12
N ASP A 35 -9.59 -6.47 -3.07
CA ASP A 35 -9.77 -5.79 -1.80
C ASP A 35 -8.44 -5.54 -1.11
N ILE A 36 -7.52 -6.49 -1.20
CA ILE A 36 -6.18 -6.34 -0.61
C ILE A 36 -5.42 -5.23 -1.32
N VAL A 37 -5.44 -5.22 -2.65
CA VAL A 37 -4.78 -4.19 -3.43
C VAL A 37 -5.40 -2.83 -3.13
N ALA A 38 -6.72 -2.76 -3.04
CA ALA A 38 -7.39 -1.50 -2.74
C ALA A 38 -6.97 -0.96 -1.36
N ASN A 39 -6.80 -1.84 -0.38
CA ASN A 39 -6.33 -1.40 0.94
C ASN A 39 -4.92 -0.82 0.87
N HIS A 40 -4.03 -1.42 0.09
CA HIS A 40 -2.70 -0.87 -0.11
C HIS A 40 -2.77 0.47 -0.84
N ALA A 41 -3.66 0.59 -1.80
CA ALA A 41 -3.86 1.84 -2.53
C ALA A 41 -4.34 2.95 -1.61
N ILE A 42 -5.26 2.63 -0.70
CA ILE A 42 -5.74 3.60 0.29
C ILE A 42 -4.58 4.04 1.19
N GLY A 43 -3.71 3.11 1.57
CA GLY A 43 -2.52 3.46 2.34
C GLY A 43 -1.60 4.42 1.60
N LEU A 44 -1.40 4.20 0.31
CA LEU A 44 -0.61 5.11 -0.51
C LEU A 44 -1.26 6.48 -0.61
N GLN A 45 -2.59 6.52 -0.75
CA GLN A 45 -3.33 7.76 -0.77
C GLN A 45 -3.11 8.56 0.51
N GLN A 46 -3.19 7.88 1.65
CA GLN A 46 -2.99 8.52 2.95
C GLN A 46 -1.57 9.05 3.09
N LEU A 47 -0.58 8.28 2.65
CA LEU A 47 0.81 8.74 2.69
C LEU A 47 1.03 9.93 1.77
N ALA A 48 0.40 9.94 0.61
CA ALA A 48 0.50 11.09 -0.29
C ALA A 48 -0.03 12.35 0.37
N VAL A 49 -1.19 12.25 1.03
CA VAL A 49 -1.77 13.39 1.74
C VAL A 49 -0.82 13.87 2.84
N ILE A 50 -0.30 12.93 3.63
CA ILE A 50 0.61 13.27 4.72
C ILE A 50 1.82 14.05 4.20
N HIS A 51 2.40 13.59 3.11
CA HIS A 51 3.61 14.23 2.58
C HIS A 51 3.33 15.53 1.81
N LEU A 52 2.09 15.72 1.37
CA LEU A 52 1.69 17.00 0.77
C LEU A 52 1.48 18.08 1.83
N LEU A 53 1.22 17.70 3.08
CA LEU A 53 1.06 18.66 4.15
C LEU A 53 2.42 19.22 4.55
N PRO A 54 2.44 20.46 5.07
CA PRO A 54 3.71 21.04 5.54
C PRO A 54 4.32 20.18 6.64
N ASP A 55 5.63 19.98 6.54
CA ASP A 55 6.38 19.19 7.53
C ASP A 55 6.80 20.16 8.65
N PRO A 56 6.21 20.08 9.85
CA PRO A 56 6.52 21.07 10.89
C PRO A 56 7.95 20.91 11.40
N ASP A 57 8.57 22.02 11.79
CA ASP A 57 9.88 21.96 12.40
C ASP A 57 9.76 21.56 13.87
N ALA A 58 10.90 21.55 14.59
CA ALA A 58 10.94 21.11 15.98
C ALA A 58 10.11 22.01 16.90
N ALA A 59 9.88 23.26 16.50
CA ALA A 59 9.08 24.21 17.26
C ALA A 59 7.60 24.18 16.86
N GLY A 60 7.24 23.33 15.89
CA GLY A 60 5.86 23.22 15.43
C GLY A 60 5.46 24.22 14.38
N ASN A 61 6.43 24.99 13.84
CA ASN A 61 6.14 25.93 12.77
C ASN A 61 5.96 25.19 11.44
N PRO A 62 5.05 25.67 10.56
CA PRO A 62 4.88 25.00 9.27
C PRO A 62 6.15 25.05 8.44
N GLY A 63 6.47 23.92 7.82
CA GLY A 63 7.58 23.81 6.90
C GLY A 63 7.11 23.53 5.50
N ALA A 64 8.04 23.10 4.64
CA ALA A 64 7.69 22.74 3.27
C ALA A 64 7.14 21.32 3.21
N PRO A 65 6.28 21.03 2.25
CA PRO A 65 5.85 19.64 2.03
C PRO A 65 7.00 18.79 1.49
N ARG A 66 6.87 17.49 1.67
CA ARG A 66 7.87 16.55 1.16
C ARG A 66 7.42 16.06 -0.21
N LEU A 67 7.66 16.90 -1.22
CA LEU A 67 7.11 16.65 -2.54
C LEU A 67 7.67 15.39 -3.21
N ALA A 68 8.94 15.08 -2.98
CA ALA A 68 9.50 13.86 -3.55
C ALA A 68 8.81 12.62 -3.02
N GLU A 69 8.55 12.58 -1.71
CA GLU A 69 7.85 11.46 -1.10
C GLU A 69 6.40 11.40 -1.53
N ALA A 70 5.75 12.55 -1.58
CA ALA A 70 4.37 12.61 -2.06
C ALA A 70 4.26 12.16 -3.51
N GLY A 71 5.20 12.59 -4.34
CA GLY A 71 5.21 12.20 -5.75
C GLY A 71 5.35 10.71 -5.94
N LEU A 72 6.22 10.08 -5.16
CA LEU A 72 6.39 8.62 -5.24
C LEU A 72 5.10 7.89 -4.87
N ALA A 73 4.45 8.33 -3.78
CA ALA A 73 3.19 7.72 -3.35
C ALA A 73 2.10 7.90 -4.41
N ILE A 74 2.01 9.10 -4.99
CA ILE A 74 1.00 9.38 -6.02
C ILE A 74 1.27 8.55 -7.27
N ASP A 75 2.52 8.45 -7.69
CA ASP A 75 2.87 7.67 -8.87
C ASP A 75 2.58 6.19 -8.67
N ALA A 76 2.88 5.66 -7.48
CA ALA A 76 2.59 4.27 -7.17
C ALA A 76 1.08 4.01 -7.19
N LEU A 77 0.32 4.90 -6.57
CA LEU A 77 -1.14 4.79 -6.57
C LEU A 77 -1.69 4.86 -7.99
N GLY A 78 -1.21 5.83 -8.76
CA GLY A 78 -1.64 5.99 -10.14
C GLY A 78 -1.33 4.78 -10.99
N ALA A 79 -0.15 4.18 -10.79
CA ALA A 79 0.23 2.98 -11.54
C ALA A 79 -0.71 1.82 -11.23
N LEU A 80 -1.10 1.65 -9.96
CA LEU A 80 -2.04 0.61 -9.61
C LEU A 80 -3.38 0.82 -10.28
N VAL A 81 -3.89 2.05 -10.23
CA VAL A 81 -5.21 2.37 -10.78
C VAL A 81 -5.20 2.23 -12.30
N ASP A 82 -4.16 2.77 -12.95
CA ASP A 82 -4.09 2.76 -14.42
C ASP A 82 -3.89 1.34 -14.96
N THR A 83 -3.07 0.54 -14.26
CA THR A 83 -2.76 -0.80 -14.73
C THR A 83 -3.92 -1.76 -14.50
N LEU A 84 -4.58 -1.65 -13.35
CA LEU A 84 -5.57 -2.64 -12.95
C LEU A 84 -6.99 -2.27 -13.37
N GLY A 85 -7.31 -1.00 -13.44
CA GLY A 85 -8.59 -0.53 -13.94
C GLY A 85 -9.78 -1.23 -13.26
N ASP A 86 -10.68 -1.74 -14.07
CA ASP A 86 -11.91 -2.35 -13.57
C ASP A 86 -11.68 -3.57 -12.68
N ARG A 87 -10.49 -4.14 -12.74
CA ARG A 87 -10.18 -5.26 -11.85
C ARG A 87 -10.13 -4.85 -10.38
N LEU A 88 -10.10 -3.55 -10.11
CA LEU A 88 -10.18 -3.04 -8.74
C LEU A 88 -11.60 -2.76 -8.28
N SER A 89 -12.61 -3.05 -9.13
CA SER A 89 -13.99 -2.80 -8.74
C SER A 89 -14.34 -3.54 -7.45
N PRO A 90 -15.13 -2.92 -6.59
CA PRO A 90 -15.86 -1.66 -6.76
C PRO A 90 -15.08 -0.41 -6.39
N HIS A 91 -13.77 -0.52 -6.15
CA HIS A 91 -12.96 0.59 -5.63
C HIS A 91 -12.38 1.50 -6.71
N HIS A 92 -12.47 1.09 -7.97
CA HIS A 92 -11.75 1.75 -9.06
C HIS A 92 -12.07 3.23 -9.20
N GLU A 93 -13.37 3.57 -9.19
CA GLU A 93 -13.76 4.97 -9.41
C GLU A 93 -13.28 5.88 -8.29
N ALA A 94 -13.42 5.44 -7.05
CA ALA A 94 -12.98 6.25 -5.91
C ALA A 94 -11.48 6.46 -5.92
N LEU A 95 -10.72 5.41 -6.26
CA LEU A 95 -9.26 5.52 -6.32
C LEU A 95 -8.81 6.39 -7.48
N ARG A 96 -9.48 6.29 -8.62
CA ARG A 96 -9.16 7.12 -9.77
C ARG A 96 -9.38 8.59 -9.44
N GLU A 97 -10.48 8.89 -8.78
CA GLU A 97 -10.78 10.25 -8.35
C GLU A 97 -9.71 10.76 -7.39
N ALA A 98 -9.30 9.92 -6.44
CA ALA A 98 -8.25 10.28 -5.49
C ALA A 98 -6.94 10.62 -6.20
N VAL A 99 -6.56 9.82 -7.21
CA VAL A 99 -5.34 10.09 -7.97
C VAL A 99 -5.42 11.46 -8.65
N SER A 100 -6.56 11.76 -9.27
CA SER A 100 -6.75 13.03 -9.96
C SER A 100 -6.60 14.21 -9.01
N GLN A 101 -7.21 14.12 -7.83
CA GLN A 101 -7.14 15.19 -6.86
C GLN A 101 -5.75 15.35 -6.29
N LEU A 102 -5.05 14.24 -6.04
CA LEU A 102 -3.69 14.29 -5.52
C LEU A 102 -2.72 14.88 -6.53
N ARG A 103 -2.89 14.53 -7.80
CA ARG A 103 -2.05 15.09 -8.86
C ARG A 103 -2.24 16.59 -8.98
N LEU A 104 -3.48 17.05 -8.87
CA LEU A 104 -3.76 18.48 -8.92
C LEU A 104 -3.11 19.19 -7.72
N ALA A 105 -3.28 18.64 -6.52
CA ALA A 105 -2.68 19.24 -5.33
C ALA A 105 -1.15 19.28 -5.44
N PHE A 106 -0.55 18.21 -5.97
CA PHE A 106 0.89 18.14 -6.15
C PHE A 106 1.37 19.25 -7.08
N VAL A 107 0.69 19.45 -8.20
CA VAL A 107 1.06 20.48 -9.16
C VAL A 107 0.95 21.88 -8.54
N GLU A 108 -0.12 22.12 -7.80
CA GLU A 108 -0.33 23.41 -7.16
C GLU A 108 0.75 23.70 -6.12
N LEU A 109 1.10 22.70 -5.31
CA LEU A 109 2.14 22.88 -4.29
C LEU A 109 3.53 23.00 -4.92
N SER A 110 3.78 22.26 -5.99
CA SER A 110 5.05 22.36 -6.70
C SER A 110 5.26 23.76 -7.26
N ALA A 111 4.21 24.41 -7.72
CA ALA A 111 4.29 25.74 -8.30
C ALA A 111 4.62 26.79 -7.23
N GLN A 112 4.41 26.49 -5.96
CA GLN A 112 4.69 27.40 -4.86
C GLN A 112 6.10 27.28 -4.30
N GLN A 113 6.85 26.28 -4.75
CA GLN A 113 8.21 26.03 -4.22
C GLN A 113 9.30 26.82 -4.95
#